data_7051360040f61b11a86413f39448f829
#
_entry.id   7051360040f61b11a86413f39448f829
#
_cell.length_a   1.000
_cell.length_b   1.000
_cell.length_c   1.000
_cell.angle_alpha   90.00
_cell.angle_beta   90.00
_cell.angle_gamma   90.00
#
_symmetry.space_group_name_H-M   'P 1'
#
loop_
_entity.id
_entity.type
_entity.pdbx_description
1 polymer ?
#
loop_
_entity_poly.entity_id
_entity_poly.type
_entity_poly.pdbx_seq_one_letter_code
_entity_poly.pdbx_strand_id
1 'polypeptide(L)'
;MRLTTFGSVSNAEGTRTVAQSDDTETAGAEAVPEGTPDPAPPRRPEPTGSAGPPDPAEHPGPQESPVPSPRPDFSEPGPPGPDLSEPRAPAPGTSAPPRPNGVTRLLWQNPARVGFGVRRFRLGPARERLEGAERSFTTGFNAVVAGEAERIDDLREDLRGFGYEGAGMACATLDVLTLTGGRRLRELLSGPGMRYPHLIHMGTGRAYARMRLRPMWGVRSVHPLLRWLAHDGFGFHQGFFSADRTVGRQRTAGLMDRTRRAIFDQGLGRMLWFHECAGTADVVLRIAEFPAGRRADLWSGVGLAATYTGGASAADLGRLASAAAEDGFRAHLAQGCAFACASRLISAVVPEHTVAAAPVLCGAEVDEAAAWTDTALVALGHNAHSGDHYQAWRAGIRKAWARRDRDS
;
A
#
# COMPACT_ATOMS: atom_id res chain seq x y z
N MET A 1 7.77 23.42 -8.71
CA MET A 1 6.82 23.05 -9.80
C MET A 1 5.93 21.94 -9.22
N ARG A 2 4.78 22.33 -8.67
CA ARG A 2 3.88 21.40 -7.96
C ARG A 2 3.19 20.49 -8.97
N LEU A 3 2.91 19.23 -8.62
CA LEU A 3 2.18 18.23 -9.42
C LEU A 3 0.82 18.69 -10.01
N THR A 4 0.39 19.88 -9.67
CA THR A 4 -0.88 20.50 -10.09
C THR A 4 -0.83 21.24 -11.43
N THR A 5 0.31 21.36 -12.12
CA THR A 5 0.43 22.17 -13.34
C THR A 5 0.74 21.31 -14.58
N PHE A 6 -0.13 20.35 -14.92
CA PHE A 6 -0.21 19.86 -16.30
C PHE A 6 -1.50 20.39 -16.93
N GLY A 7 -1.38 21.63 -17.44
CA GLY A 7 -2.39 22.24 -18.29
C GLY A 7 -2.53 21.47 -19.61
N SER A 8 -3.73 21.51 -20.16
CA SER A 8 -4.15 20.94 -21.43
C SER A 8 -3.18 21.23 -22.56
N VAL A 9 -2.64 20.18 -23.17
CA VAL A 9 -1.97 20.29 -24.48
C VAL A 9 -3.02 20.06 -25.57
N SER A 10 -3.30 21.12 -26.30
CA SER A 10 -4.10 21.13 -27.51
C SER A 10 -3.46 20.26 -28.59
N ASN A 11 -4.26 19.37 -29.19
CA ASN A 11 -3.91 18.62 -30.40
C ASN A 11 -3.77 19.59 -31.58
N ALA A 12 -2.57 19.70 -32.14
CA ALA A 12 -2.37 20.19 -33.49
C ALA A 12 -1.98 18.98 -34.37
N GLU A 13 -2.86 18.65 -35.28
CA GLU A 13 -2.62 17.72 -36.39
C GLU A 13 -1.53 18.26 -37.31
N GLY A 14 -0.53 17.45 -37.59
CA GLY A 14 0.52 17.72 -38.57
C GLY A 14 0.87 16.43 -39.32
N THR A 15 0.20 16.25 -40.43
CA THR A 15 0.50 15.26 -41.47
C THR A 15 1.93 15.43 -41.96
N ARG A 16 2.78 14.40 -41.93
CA ARG A 16 3.98 14.31 -42.81
C ARG A 16 4.29 12.90 -43.25
N THR A 17 4.44 12.84 -44.54
CA THR A 17 4.69 11.86 -45.53
C THR A 17 5.92 10.97 -45.26
N VAL A 18 5.78 9.70 -45.70
CA VAL A 18 6.75 8.63 -45.81
C VAL A 18 7.91 9.02 -46.76
N ALA A 19 9.14 8.68 -46.38
CA ALA A 19 10.24 8.43 -47.28
C ALA A 19 10.95 7.15 -46.83
N GLN A 20 10.88 6.15 -47.70
CA GLN A 20 11.71 4.95 -47.69
C GLN A 20 13.12 5.32 -48.14
N SER A 21 14.13 4.73 -47.52
CA SER A 21 15.44 4.47 -48.16
C SER A 21 15.93 3.12 -47.65
N ASP A 22 16.00 2.19 -48.61
CA ASP A 22 16.78 0.94 -48.56
C ASP A 22 18.26 1.30 -48.41
N ASP A 23 18.98 0.59 -47.56
CA ASP A 23 20.39 0.27 -47.81
C ASP A 23 20.73 -1.05 -47.12
N THR A 24 21.03 -2.01 -47.94
CA THR A 24 21.66 -3.30 -47.68
C THR A 24 23.15 -3.11 -47.42
N GLU A 25 23.69 -3.66 -46.34
CA GLU A 25 25.09 -4.02 -46.30
C GLU A 25 25.37 -5.27 -45.45
N THR A 26 26.24 -6.06 -46.02
CA THR A 26 26.63 -7.44 -45.84
C THR A 26 27.39 -7.79 -44.57
N ALA A 27 27.18 -9.02 -44.17
CA ALA A 27 27.94 -9.99 -43.37
C ALA A 27 29.41 -9.71 -43.03
N GLY A 28 29.75 -9.88 -41.78
CA GLY A 28 31.08 -10.19 -41.28
C GLY A 28 30.96 -11.12 -40.05
N ALA A 29 31.29 -12.40 -40.25
CA ALA A 29 31.38 -13.40 -39.20
C ALA A 29 32.75 -13.29 -38.50
N GLU A 30 32.79 -13.02 -37.23
CA GLU A 30 34.00 -13.18 -36.40
C GLU A 30 33.76 -14.26 -35.33
N ALA A 31 34.78 -15.13 -35.22
CA ALA A 31 34.82 -16.34 -34.42
C ALA A 31 34.90 -16.06 -32.93
N VAL A 32 34.16 -16.85 -32.12
CA VAL A 32 34.22 -16.92 -30.67
C VAL A 32 35.39 -17.81 -30.25
N PRO A 33 36.29 -17.42 -29.34
CA PRO A 33 37.27 -18.35 -28.75
C PRO A 33 36.63 -19.16 -27.61
N GLU A 34 36.93 -20.43 -27.58
CA GLU A 34 36.50 -21.42 -26.57
C GLU A 34 36.91 -21.05 -25.15
N GLY A 35 35.97 -21.26 -24.24
CA GLY A 35 36.10 -20.99 -22.82
C GLY A 35 36.92 -22.02 -22.06
N THR A 36 37.66 -21.54 -21.08
CA THR A 36 38.32 -22.30 -20.03
C THR A 36 37.28 -22.87 -19.04
N PRO A 37 37.48 -24.09 -18.51
CA PRO A 37 36.53 -24.74 -17.62
C PRO A 37 36.57 -24.14 -16.20
N ASP A 38 35.38 -24.03 -15.61
CA ASP A 38 35.08 -23.57 -14.25
C ASP A 38 35.73 -24.49 -13.17
N PRO A 39 36.25 -23.93 -12.07
CA PRO A 39 36.77 -24.75 -10.96
C PRO A 39 35.62 -25.36 -10.14
N ALA A 40 35.81 -26.63 -9.76
CA ALA A 40 34.86 -27.42 -8.96
C ALA A 40 34.57 -26.81 -7.57
N PRO A 41 33.35 -27.00 -7.02
CA PRO A 41 32.97 -26.49 -5.71
C PRO A 41 33.69 -27.23 -4.57
N PRO A 42 33.94 -26.55 -3.42
CA PRO A 42 34.62 -27.14 -2.29
C PRO A 42 33.77 -28.22 -1.62
N ARG A 43 34.42 -29.34 -1.23
CA ARG A 43 33.81 -30.47 -0.52
C ARG A 43 33.41 -30.05 0.90
N ARG A 44 32.22 -30.47 1.34
CA ARG A 44 31.77 -30.42 2.74
C ARG A 44 32.65 -31.28 3.62
N PRO A 45 32.99 -30.84 4.85
CA PRO A 45 33.61 -31.71 5.84
C PRO A 45 32.58 -32.69 6.40
N GLU A 46 33.03 -33.93 6.60
CA GLU A 46 32.25 -35.01 7.25
C GLU A 46 32.15 -34.76 8.76
N PRO A 47 31.04 -35.16 9.42
CA PRO A 47 30.90 -35.03 10.85
C PRO A 47 31.64 -36.15 11.58
N THR A 48 32.63 -35.79 12.40
CA THR A 48 33.28 -36.68 13.35
C THR A 48 32.58 -36.67 14.70
N GLY A 49 32.31 -37.85 15.23
CA GLY A 49 32.20 -38.08 16.65
C GLY A 49 30.81 -38.14 17.27
N SER A 50 30.32 -39.39 17.46
CA SER A 50 29.25 -39.72 18.34
C SER A 50 29.63 -39.48 19.80
N ALA A 51 28.88 -38.62 20.49
CA ALA A 51 28.85 -38.59 21.94
C ALA A 51 27.52 -39.21 22.40
N GLY A 52 27.58 -40.18 23.28
CA GLY A 52 26.45 -40.91 23.84
C GLY A 52 25.55 -40.03 24.73
N PRO A 53 24.35 -40.54 25.05
CA PRO A 53 23.36 -39.75 25.81
C PRO A 53 23.78 -39.61 27.28
N PRO A 54 23.50 -38.45 27.92
CA PRO A 54 23.70 -38.28 29.35
C PRO A 54 22.62 -39.03 30.16
N ASP A 55 23.01 -39.49 31.32
CA ASP A 55 22.18 -40.17 32.31
C ASP A 55 21.01 -39.29 32.81
N PRO A 56 19.89 -39.92 33.22
CA PRO A 56 18.72 -39.20 33.70
C PRO A 56 18.98 -38.65 35.11
N ALA A 57 18.94 -37.31 35.24
CA ALA A 57 18.97 -36.64 36.52
C ALA A 57 17.65 -36.78 37.27
N GLU A 58 17.76 -37.01 38.55
CA GLU A 58 16.72 -37.24 39.56
C GLU A 58 15.58 -36.21 39.54
N HIS A 59 14.35 -36.72 39.64
CA HIS A 59 13.16 -35.88 39.84
C HIS A 59 13.13 -35.36 41.29
N PRO A 60 12.93 -34.02 41.49
CA PRO A 60 12.55 -33.54 42.83
C PRO A 60 11.07 -33.86 43.09
N GLY A 61 10.79 -34.27 44.32
CA GLY A 61 9.50 -34.65 44.83
C GLY A 61 8.44 -33.52 44.84
N PRO A 62 7.18 -33.86 45.15
CA PRO A 62 6.05 -32.97 45.01
C PRO A 62 6.12 -31.79 46.00
N GLN A 63 6.11 -30.58 45.47
CA GLN A 63 5.93 -29.36 46.28
C GLN A 63 4.46 -29.19 46.66
N GLU A 64 4.21 -29.01 47.95
CA GLU A 64 2.91 -28.71 48.54
C GLU A 64 2.32 -27.45 47.97
N SER A 65 1.05 -27.52 47.57
CA SER A 65 0.26 -26.37 47.07
C SER A 65 -0.02 -25.37 48.22
N PRO A 66 0.12 -24.07 48.00
CA PRO A 66 -0.26 -23.08 49.02
C PRO A 66 -1.79 -23.01 49.19
N VAL A 67 -2.20 -22.97 50.44
CA VAL A 67 -3.57 -22.78 50.90
C VAL A 67 -4.18 -21.49 50.32
N PRO A 68 -5.42 -21.49 49.80
CA PRO A 68 -6.05 -20.29 49.27
C PRO A 68 -6.44 -19.33 50.40
N SER A 69 -6.03 -18.06 50.26
CA SER A 69 -6.46 -16.97 51.11
C SER A 69 -7.97 -16.70 51.01
N PRO A 70 -8.63 -16.26 52.08
CA PRO A 70 -10.06 -16.04 52.08
C PRO A 70 -10.46 -14.89 51.13
N ARG A 71 -11.54 -15.11 50.38
CA ARG A 71 -12.14 -14.13 49.48
C ARG A 71 -12.72 -12.97 50.32
N PRO A 72 -12.56 -11.69 49.89
CA PRO A 72 -13.28 -10.59 50.51
C PRO A 72 -14.77 -10.70 50.19
N ASP A 73 -15.58 -10.49 51.22
CA ASP A 73 -17.05 -10.43 51.19
C ASP A 73 -17.48 -9.09 50.54
N PHE A 74 -18.06 -9.15 49.34
CA PHE A 74 -18.63 -7.99 48.64
C PHE A 74 -20.14 -7.93 48.87
N SER A 75 -20.54 -7.62 50.08
CA SER A 75 -21.95 -7.37 50.42
C SER A 75 -22.19 -5.89 50.70
N GLU A 76 -21.89 -5.01 49.74
CA GLU A 76 -22.48 -3.67 49.72
C GLU A 76 -22.97 -3.36 48.28
N PRO A 77 -24.23 -2.94 48.10
CA PRO A 77 -24.72 -2.52 46.79
C PRO A 77 -24.13 -1.13 46.45
N GLY A 78 -23.26 -1.10 45.44
CA GLY A 78 -22.77 0.13 44.84
C GLY A 78 -23.89 0.95 44.18
N PRO A 79 -23.69 2.25 43.96
CA PRO A 79 -24.67 3.11 43.32
C PRO A 79 -25.05 2.60 41.95
N PRO A 80 -26.32 2.79 41.50
CA PRO A 80 -26.77 2.28 40.21
C PRO A 80 -25.93 2.91 39.08
N GLY A 81 -25.30 2.04 38.26
CA GLY A 81 -24.59 2.43 37.06
C GLY A 81 -25.55 3.01 36.01
N PRO A 82 -25.07 3.80 35.07
CA PRO A 82 -25.93 4.36 34.02
C PRO A 82 -26.63 3.24 33.24
N ASP A 83 -27.95 3.41 33.13
CA ASP A 83 -28.84 2.50 32.41
C ASP A 83 -28.43 2.40 30.94
N LEU A 84 -27.93 1.21 30.51
CA LEU A 84 -27.50 0.91 29.13
C LEU A 84 -28.61 0.35 28.25
N SER A 85 -29.87 0.46 28.66
CA SER A 85 -31.01 -0.24 28.06
C SER A 85 -31.79 0.56 27.01
N GLU A 86 -31.37 1.73 26.56
CA GLU A 86 -32.00 2.34 25.39
C GLU A 86 -30.99 2.58 24.25
N PRO A 87 -31.19 2.01 23.05
CA PRO A 87 -30.45 2.42 21.87
C PRO A 87 -30.84 3.87 21.55
N ARG A 88 -29.90 4.79 21.76
CA ARG A 88 -30.05 6.20 21.40
C ARG A 88 -30.51 6.30 19.96
N ALA A 89 -31.72 6.83 19.75
CA ALA A 89 -32.27 7.09 18.43
C ALA A 89 -31.27 7.90 17.59
N PRO A 90 -31.08 7.57 16.30
CA PRO A 90 -30.17 8.34 15.44
C PRO A 90 -30.67 9.77 15.32
N ALA A 91 -29.75 10.73 15.36
CA ALA A 91 -30.04 12.15 15.24
C ALA A 91 -30.85 12.41 13.94
N PRO A 92 -31.89 13.28 13.98
CA PRO A 92 -32.67 13.59 12.79
C PRO A 92 -31.80 14.34 11.79
N GLY A 93 -31.52 13.70 10.63
CA GLY A 93 -30.75 14.30 9.52
C GLY A 93 -29.96 13.34 8.67
N THR A 94 -29.68 12.12 9.11
CA THR A 94 -29.05 11.10 8.24
C THR A 94 -30.11 10.37 7.44
N SER A 95 -30.42 10.88 6.24
CA SER A 95 -31.20 10.12 5.25
C SER A 95 -30.48 8.78 5.01
N ALA A 96 -31.22 7.67 5.15
CA ALA A 96 -30.71 6.34 4.83
C ALA A 96 -30.12 6.37 3.39
N PRO A 97 -28.99 5.72 3.13
CA PRO A 97 -28.42 5.73 1.79
C PRO A 97 -29.44 5.20 0.80
N PRO A 98 -29.59 5.84 -0.38
CA PRO A 98 -30.54 5.43 -1.38
C PRO A 98 -30.29 3.97 -1.74
N ARG A 99 -31.38 3.21 -1.86
CA ARG A 99 -31.29 1.79 -2.25
C ARG A 99 -30.86 1.70 -3.70
N PRO A 100 -29.73 1.04 -4.02
CA PRO A 100 -29.25 0.95 -5.38
C PRO A 100 -30.25 0.21 -6.29
N ASN A 101 -30.51 0.74 -7.50
CA ASN A 101 -31.40 0.18 -8.50
C ASN A 101 -30.61 -0.56 -9.61
N GLY A 102 -31.16 -1.66 -10.14
CA GLY A 102 -30.62 -2.34 -11.33
C GLY A 102 -29.14 -2.74 -11.25
N VAL A 103 -28.32 -2.33 -12.24
CA VAL A 103 -26.88 -2.64 -12.35
C VAL A 103 -26.09 -2.12 -11.15
N THR A 104 -26.49 -0.99 -10.58
CA THR A 104 -25.91 -0.37 -9.39
C THR A 104 -25.92 -1.35 -8.21
N ARG A 105 -26.98 -2.12 -8.05
CA ARG A 105 -27.12 -3.12 -6.98
C ARG A 105 -26.10 -4.25 -7.09
N LEU A 106 -25.71 -4.65 -8.30
CA LEU A 106 -24.71 -5.70 -8.53
C LEU A 106 -23.30 -5.24 -8.15
N LEU A 107 -23.01 -3.96 -8.30
CA LEU A 107 -21.71 -3.38 -8.00
C LEU A 107 -21.59 -2.96 -6.52
N TRP A 108 -22.70 -2.76 -5.83
CA TRP A 108 -22.71 -2.27 -4.45
C TRP A 108 -21.86 -3.13 -3.51
N GLN A 109 -21.01 -2.48 -2.73
CA GLN A 109 -20.17 -3.14 -1.75
C GLN A 109 -20.75 -2.98 -0.34
N ASN A 110 -20.86 -4.10 0.38
CA ASN A 110 -21.30 -4.09 1.77
C ASN A 110 -20.13 -3.68 2.69
N PRO A 111 -20.22 -2.54 3.43
CA PRO A 111 -19.18 -2.09 4.34
C PRO A 111 -18.85 -3.09 5.46
N ALA A 112 -19.78 -3.96 5.85
CA ALA A 112 -19.54 -4.98 6.88
C ALA A 112 -18.51 -6.05 6.43
N ARG A 113 -18.29 -6.22 5.12
CA ARG A 113 -17.34 -7.22 4.59
C ARG A 113 -15.88 -6.80 4.70
N VAL A 114 -15.57 -5.58 5.09
CA VAL A 114 -14.20 -5.11 5.26
C VAL A 114 -13.66 -5.31 6.68
N GLY A 115 -14.49 -5.78 7.60
CA GLY A 115 -14.11 -6.03 8.98
C GLY A 115 -12.97 -7.05 9.12
N PHE A 116 -12.00 -6.78 9.98
CA PHE A 116 -10.78 -7.60 10.14
C PHE A 116 -11.09 -9.00 10.68
N GLY A 117 -12.07 -9.12 11.57
CA GLY A 117 -12.51 -10.43 12.07
C GLY A 117 -13.02 -11.36 10.96
N VAL A 118 -13.73 -10.81 9.95
CA VAL A 118 -14.20 -11.57 8.78
C VAL A 118 -13.03 -11.98 7.88
N ARG A 119 -11.95 -11.18 7.85
CA ARG A 119 -10.77 -11.37 7.00
C ARG A 119 -9.69 -12.23 7.63
N ARG A 120 -9.81 -12.60 8.89
CA ARG A 120 -8.77 -13.27 9.68
C ARG A 120 -7.49 -12.44 9.77
N PHE A 121 -7.64 -11.11 9.78
CA PHE A 121 -6.54 -10.21 10.06
C PHE A 121 -6.31 -10.15 11.55
N ARG A 122 -5.10 -9.78 11.94
CA ARG A 122 -4.79 -9.56 13.35
C ARG A 122 -5.69 -8.48 13.92
N LEU A 123 -6.07 -8.64 15.18
CA LEU A 123 -6.84 -7.65 15.92
C LEU A 123 -5.92 -6.93 16.90
N GLY A 124 -6.04 -5.62 16.99
CA GLY A 124 -5.19 -4.79 17.85
C GLY A 124 -5.77 -3.39 18.05
N PRO A 125 -5.06 -2.51 18.77
CA PRO A 125 -5.54 -1.16 19.09
C PRO A 125 -5.84 -0.29 17.86
N ALA A 126 -5.14 -0.51 16.75
CA ALA A 126 -5.33 0.24 15.50
C ALA A 126 -6.55 -0.21 14.68
N ARG A 127 -7.27 -1.24 15.11
CA ARG A 127 -8.36 -1.86 14.33
C ARG A 127 -9.40 -0.86 13.86
N GLU A 128 -9.91 -0.02 14.76
CA GLU A 128 -10.97 0.92 14.40
C GLU A 128 -10.52 1.93 13.34
N ARG A 129 -9.29 2.44 13.44
CA ARG A 129 -8.69 3.34 12.45
C ARG A 129 -8.56 2.68 11.09
N LEU A 130 -8.01 1.47 11.04
CA LEU A 130 -7.75 0.75 9.79
C LEU A 130 -9.04 0.26 9.13
N GLU A 131 -9.99 -0.27 9.91
CA GLU A 131 -11.33 -0.60 9.40
C GLU A 131 -12.08 0.66 8.96
N GLY A 132 -11.87 1.81 9.63
CA GLY A 132 -12.39 3.12 9.24
C GLY A 132 -11.91 3.56 7.86
N ALA A 133 -10.63 3.35 7.56
CA ALA A 133 -10.06 3.62 6.24
C ALA A 133 -10.73 2.76 5.15
N GLU A 134 -10.91 1.46 5.38
CA GLU A 134 -11.56 0.56 4.41
C GLU A 134 -13.09 0.80 4.30
N ARG A 135 -13.74 1.23 5.39
CA ARG A 135 -15.15 1.68 5.32
C ARG A 135 -15.27 2.93 4.46
N SER A 136 -14.37 3.91 4.63
CA SER A 136 -14.34 5.14 3.82
C SER A 136 -14.08 4.84 2.35
N PHE A 137 -13.17 3.89 2.06
CA PHE A 137 -12.97 3.37 0.71
C PHE A 137 -14.28 2.81 0.12
N THR A 138 -14.98 1.96 0.88
CA THR A 138 -16.23 1.36 0.43
C THR A 138 -17.33 2.41 0.22
N THR A 139 -17.37 3.43 1.09
CA THR A 139 -18.28 4.57 0.95
C THR A 139 -18.02 5.34 -0.34
N GLY A 140 -16.77 5.67 -0.64
CA GLY A 140 -16.42 6.37 -1.87
C GLY A 140 -16.70 5.55 -3.15
N PHE A 141 -16.44 4.24 -3.11
CA PHE A 141 -16.84 3.35 -4.20
C PHE A 141 -18.36 3.39 -4.43
N ASN A 142 -19.15 3.23 -3.37
CA ASN A 142 -20.60 3.20 -3.44
C ASN A 142 -21.20 4.55 -3.85
N ALA A 143 -20.63 5.67 -3.42
CA ALA A 143 -21.03 7.01 -3.80
C ALA A 143 -20.93 7.23 -5.33
N VAL A 144 -19.82 6.83 -5.95
CA VAL A 144 -19.66 6.91 -7.40
C VAL A 144 -20.63 5.95 -8.13
N VAL A 145 -20.83 4.74 -7.62
CA VAL A 145 -21.78 3.78 -8.21
C VAL A 145 -23.22 4.30 -8.13
N ALA A 146 -23.56 5.06 -7.08
CA ALA A 146 -24.86 5.71 -6.92
C ALA A 146 -25.03 6.99 -7.77
N GLY A 147 -23.94 7.56 -8.30
CA GLY A 147 -23.95 8.86 -8.98
C GLY A 147 -23.89 10.06 -8.02
N GLU A 148 -23.43 9.86 -6.80
CA GLU A 148 -23.39 10.81 -5.69
C GLU A 148 -21.95 11.02 -5.20
N ALA A 149 -21.02 11.24 -6.13
CA ALA A 149 -19.57 11.35 -5.82
C ALA A 149 -19.24 12.49 -4.84
N GLU A 150 -20.05 13.54 -4.79
CA GLU A 150 -19.95 14.66 -3.86
C GLU A 150 -20.02 14.25 -2.39
N ARG A 151 -20.69 13.15 -2.08
CA ARG A 151 -20.79 12.60 -0.70
C ARG A 151 -19.46 12.11 -0.14
N ILE A 152 -18.42 12.01 -0.97
CA ILE A 152 -17.07 11.69 -0.50
C ILE A 152 -16.54 12.82 0.36
N ASP A 153 -16.94 14.06 0.09
CA ASP A 153 -16.50 15.23 0.86
C ASP A 153 -17.20 15.34 2.24
N ASP A 154 -18.27 14.57 2.48
CA ASP A 154 -18.89 14.40 3.80
C ASP A 154 -18.05 13.50 4.74
N LEU A 155 -17.11 12.74 4.19
CA LEU A 155 -16.21 11.93 5.00
C LEU A 155 -15.27 12.84 5.82
N ARG A 156 -14.89 12.36 7.00
CA ARG A 156 -13.86 13.00 7.81
C ARG A 156 -12.61 13.26 6.97
N GLU A 157 -12.03 14.45 7.09
CA GLU A 157 -10.97 14.93 6.16
C GLU A 157 -9.78 14.00 6.03
N ASP A 158 -9.30 13.43 7.13
CA ASP A 158 -8.18 12.49 7.13
C ASP A 158 -8.50 11.16 6.43
N LEU A 159 -9.79 10.85 6.22
CA LEU A 159 -10.30 9.64 5.57
C LEU A 159 -10.76 9.85 4.13
N ARG A 160 -10.95 11.11 3.66
CA ARG A 160 -11.40 11.42 2.30
C ARG A 160 -10.53 10.77 1.22
N GLY A 161 -9.20 10.72 1.43
CA GLY A 161 -8.30 10.07 0.49
C GLY A 161 -8.65 8.61 0.22
N PHE A 162 -9.06 7.85 1.24
CA PHE A 162 -9.55 6.47 1.06
C PHE A 162 -10.89 6.45 0.31
N GLY A 163 -11.77 7.42 0.54
CA GLY A 163 -12.99 7.60 -0.26
C GLY A 163 -12.67 7.79 -1.74
N TYR A 164 -11.72 8.65 -2.06
CA TYR A 164 -11.27 8.88 -3.45
C TYR A 164 -10.52 7.68 -4.05
N GLU A 165 -9.81 6.87 -3.24
CA GLU A 165 -9.29 5.57 -3.69
C GLU A 165 -10.44 4.65 -4.12
N GLY A 166 -11.52 4.59 -3.33
CA GLY A 166 -12.74 3.86 -3.66
C GLY A 166 -13.42 4.39 -4.91
N ALA A 167 -13.52 5.70 -5.06
CA ALA A 167 -14.04 6.36 -6.27
C ALA A 167 -13.24 5.99 -7.52
N GLY A 168 -11.90 5.98 -7.42
CA GLY A 168 -11.02 5.53 -8.51
C GLY A 168 -11.30 4.08 -8.93
N MET A 169 -11.53 3.19 -7.96
CA MET A 169 -11.95 1.81 -8.24
C MET A 169 -13.31 1.76 -8.95
N ALA A 170 -14.29 2.54 -8.51
CA ALA A 170 -15.62 2.56 -9.12
C ALA A 170 -15.58 3.10 -10.55
N CYS A 171 -14.92 4.24 -10.78
CA CYS A 171 -14.75 4.82 -12.11
C CYS A 171 -14.09 3.83 -13.07
N ALA A 172 -12.97 3.21 -12.68
CA ALA A 172 -12.28 2.24 -13.52
C ALA A 172 -13.16 1.01 -13.80
N THR A 173 -13.91 0.51 -12.81
CA THR A 173 -14.85 -0.60 -12.99
C THR A 173 -15.94 -0.25 -14.00
N LEU A 174 -16.56 0.91 -13.86
CA LEU A 174 -17.60 1.39 -14.77
C LEU A 174 -17.05 1.65 -16.17
N ASP A 175 -15.87 2.26 -16.28
CA ASP A 175 -15.22 2.53 -17.57
C ASP A 175 -14.88 1.25 -18.35
N VAL A 176 -14.46 0.18 -17.65
CA VAL A 176 -14.25 -1.14 -18.27
C VAL A 176 -15.58 -1.76 -18.70
N LEU A 177 -16.60 -1.77 -17.83
CA LEU A 177 -17.88 -2.40 -18.11
C LEU A 177 -18.67 -1.70 -19.24
N THR A 178 -18.49 -0.38 -19.38
CA THR A 178 -19.18 0.43 -20.40
C THR A 178 -18.31 0.82 -21.57
N LEU A 179 -17.07 0.31 -21.64
CA LEU A 179 -16.08 0.55 -22.70
C LEU A 179 -15.81 2.04 -23.00
N THR A 180 -15.87 2.89 -21.98
CA THR A 180 -15.69 4.35 -22.13
C THR A 180 -14.22 4.79 -22.12
N GLY A 181 -13.29 3.84 -22.06
CA GLY A 181 -11.84 4.10 -22.21
C GLY A 181 -11.23 5.02 -21.13
N GLY A 182 -11.84 5.08 -19.94
CA GLY A 182 -11.34 5.90 -18.82
C GLY A 182 -11.95 7.30 -18.76
N ARG A 183 -13.11 7.55 -19.37
CA ARG A 183 -13.77 8.87 -19.33
C ARG A 183 -14.12 9.29 -17.91
N ARG A 184 -14.77 8.42 -17.14
CA ARG A 184 -15.15 8.72 -15.74
C ARG A 184 -13.93 8.93 -14.85
N LEU A 185 -12.89 8.13 -15.06
CA LEU A 185 -11.62 8.31 -14.34
C LEU A 185 -11.00 9.69 -14.63
N ARG A 186 -11.01 10.14 -15.89
CA ARG A 186 -10.51 11.47 -16.25
C ARG A 186 -11.35 12.59 -15.65
N GLU A 187 -12.68 12.48 -15.71
CA GLU A 187 -13.62 13.42 -15.10
C GLU A 187 -13.37 13.53 -13.58
N LEU A 188 -13.18 12.40 -12.88
CA LEU A 188 -12.85 12.40 -11.45
C LEU A 188 -11.51 13.11 -11.17
N LEU A 189 -10.46 12.82 -11.96
CA LEU A 189 -9.12 13.38 -11.78
C LEU A 189 -9.01 14.87 -12.15
N SER A 190 -9.85 15.36 -13.06
CA SER A 190 -9.90 16.79 -13.44
C SER A 190 -10.92 17.62 -12.64
N GLY A 191 -11.72 16.96 -11.82
CA GLY A 191 -12.75 17.55 -10.98
C GLY A 191 -12.48 17.34 -9.48
N PRO A 192 -13.43 16.75 -8.73
CA PRO A 192 -13.37 16.69 -7.27
C PRO A 192 -12.17 15.87 -6.75
N GLY A 193 -11.69 14.91 -7.53
CA GLY A 193 -10.55 14.06 -7.18
C GLY A 193 -9.17 14.64 -7.47
N MET A 194 -9.06 15.86 -8.02
CA MET A 194 -7.77 16.44 -8.42
C MET A 194 -6.74 16.56 -7.28
N ARG A 195 -7.19 16.58 -6.04
CA ARG A 195 -6.34 16.63 -4.83
C ARG A 195 -5.91 15.24 -4.34
N TYR A 196 -6.38 14.17 -4.97
CA TYR A 196 -6.13 12.78 -4.55
C TYR A 196 -5.62 11.88 -5.70
N PRO A 197 -4.74 12.36 -6.60
CA PRO A 197 -4.39 11.62 -7.81
C PRO A 197 -3.70 10.29 -7.52
N HIS A 198 -2.88 10.21 -6.46
CA HIS A 198 -2.20 8.97 -6.05
C HIS A 198 -3.22 7.90 -5.65
N LEU A 199 -4.16 8.24 -4.76
CA LEU A 199 -5.17 7.32 -4.23
C LEU A 199 -6.10 6.83 -5.35
N ILE A 200 -6.55 7.72 -6.23
CA ILE A 200 -7.40 7.38 -7.37
C ILE A 200 -6.71 6.36 -8.28
N HIS A 201 -5.42 6.54 -8.58
CA HIS A 201 -4.68 5.58 -9.41
C HIS A 201 -4.46 4.23 -8.70
N MET A 202 -4.26 4.21 -7.37
CA MET A 202 -4.25 2.97 -6.58
C MET A 202 -5.63 2.28 -6.65
N GLY A 203 -6.71 3.04 -6.54
CA GLY A 203 -8.08 2.53 -6.69
C GLY A 203 -8.32 1.83 -8.03
N THR A 204 -7.78 2.35 -9.14
CA THR A 204 -7.87 1.67 -10.45
C THR A 204 -7.28 0.26 -10.40
N GLY A 205 -6.17 0.08 -9.69
CA GLY A 205 -5.53 -1.21 -9.50
C GLY A 205 -6.42 -2.22 -8.76
N ARG A 206 -7.16 -1.75 -7.75
CA ARG A 206 -8.13 -2.59 -7.02
C ARG A 206 -9.28 -3.03 -7.94
N ALA A 207 -9.70 -2.20 -8.90
CA ALA A 207 -10.69 -2.58 -9.93
C ALA A 207 -10.19 -3.72 -10.81
N TYR A 208 -8.99 -3.60 -11.35
CA TYR A 208 -8.38 -4.65 -12.16
C TYR A 208 -8.24 -5.98 -11.42
N ALA A 209 -7.80 -5.93 -10.14
CA ALA A 209 -7.67 -7.12 -9.32
C ALA A 209 -9.01 -7.81 -9.09
N ARG A 210 -10.07 -7.05 -8.80
CA ARG A 210 -11.44 -7.56 -8.62
C ARG A 210 -12.00 -8.20 -9.88
N MET A 211 -11.78 -7.57 -11.04
CA MET A 211 -12.25 -8.07 -12.34
C MET A 211 -11.32 -9.15 -12.93
N ARG A 212 -10.20 -9.48 -12.27
CA ARG A 212 -9.18 -10.41 -12.76
C ARG A 212 -8.57 -10.02 -14.10
N LEU A 213 -8.51 -8.71 -14.36
CA LEU A 213 -7.88 -8.13 -15.54
C LEU A 213 -6.43 -7.75 -15.27
N ARG A 214 -5.64 -7.58 -16.34
CA ARG A 214 -4.28 -7.03 -16.19
C ARG A 214 -4.36 -5.54 -15.87
N PRO A 215 -3.54 -5.01 -14.93
CA PRO A 215 -3.49 -3.58 -14.68
C PRO A 215 -3.26 -2.76 -15.95
N MET A 216 -3.91 -1.60 -16.04
CA MET A 216 -3.90 -0.68 -17.18
C MET A 216 -4.58 -1.18 -18.47
N TRP A 217 -5.31 -2.30 -18.42
CA TRP A 217 -6.08 -2.77 -19.57
C TRP A 217 -7.36 -1.95 -19.76
N GLY A 218 -7.59 -1.48 -20.98
CA GLY A 218 -8.86 -0.85 -21.39
C GLY A 218 -9.15 0.54 -20.82
N VAL A 219 -8.37 1.05 -19.85
CA VAL A 219 -8.55 2.37 -19.26
C VAL A 219 -7.30 3.23 -19.48
N ARG A 220 -7.48 4.36 -20.16
CA ARG A 220 -6.42 5.34 -20.38
C ARG A 220 -6.36 6.30 -19.19
N SER A 221 -5.27 6.24 -18.43
CA SER A 221 -5.00 7.20 -17.37
C SER A 221 -4.47 8.52 -17.93
N VAL A 222 -4.84 9.61 -17.29
CA VAL A 222 -4.39 10.97 -17.66
C VAL A 222 -2.94 11.21 -17.27
N HIS A 223 -2.48 10.64 -16.15
CA HIS A 223 -1.14 10.89 -15.64
C HIS A 223 -0.17 9.78 -16.08
N PRO A 224 0.86 10.11 -16.90
CA PRO A 224 1.72 9.11 -17.53
C PRO A 224 2.52 8.27 -16.54
N LEU A 225 2.91 8.85 -15.38
CA LEU A 225 3.71 8.17 -14.37
C LEU A 225 2.84 7.55 -13.27
N LEU A 226 1.83 8.28 -12.72
CA LEU A 226 1.00 7.77 -11.63
C LEU A 226 0.15 6.56 -12.02
N ARG A 227 -0.11 6.33 -13.31
CA ARG A 227 -0.82 5.12 -13.78
C ARG A 227 -0.16 3.82 -13.29
N TRP A 228 1.14 3.84 -13.01
CA TRP A 228 1.88 2.68 -12.51
C TRP A 228 1.45 2.28 -11.10
N LEU A 229 0.86 3.21 -10.32
CA LEU A 229 0.23 2.92 -9.02
C LEU A 229 -0.94 1.93 -9.13
N ALA A 230 -1.47 1.67 -10.33
CA ALA A 230 -2.43 0.59 -10.53
C ALA A 230 -1.85 -0.80 -10.15
N HIS A 231 -0.55 -1.02 -10.27
CA HIS A 231 0.09 -2.26 -9.79
C HIS A 231 0.17 -2.31 -8.27
N ASP A 232 0.35 -1.17 -7.59
CA ASP A 232 0.28 -1.05 -6.12
C ASP A 232 -1.12 -1.40 -5.61
N GLY A 233 -2.17 -0.72 -6.12
CA GLY A 233 -3.55 -1.03 -5.74
C GLY A 233 -3.95 -2.47 -6.06
N PHE A 234 -3.41 -3.06 -7.12
CA PHE A 234 -3.60 -4.47 -7.45
C PHE A 234 -2.98 -5.38 -6.39
N GLY A 235 -1.75 -5.09 -5.95
CA GLY A 235 -1.06 -5.81 -4.88
C GLY A 235 -1.80 -5.74 -3.55
N PHE A 236 -2.23 -4.55 -3.16
CA PHE A 236 -3.06 -4.34 -1.98
C PHE A 236 -4.33 -5.19 -2.02
N HIS A 237 -5.10 -5.12 -3.11
CA HIS A 237 -6.34 -5.87 -3.25
C HIS A 237 -6.14 -7.39 -3.18
N GLN A 238 -5.10 -7.89 -3.87
CA GLN A 238 -4.77 -9.32 -3.83
C GLN A 238 -4.38 -9.77 -2.42
N GLY A 239 -3.62 -8.96 -1.69
CA GLY A 239 -3.29 -9.22 -0.28
C GLY A 239 -4.52 -9.21 0.60
N PHE A 240 -5.40 -8.24 0.44
CA PHE A 240 -6.59 -8.05 1.27
C PHE A 240 -7.63 -9.17 1.11
N PHE A 241 -7.87 -9.63 -0.13
CA PHE A 241 -8.91 -10.62 -0.43
C PHE A 241 -8.39 -12.05 -0.64
N SER A 242 -7.08 -12.24 -0.75
CA SER A 242 -6.44 -13.53 -1.02
C SER A 242 -5.15 -13.68 -0.20
N ALA A 243 -5.18 -13.31 1.10
CA ALA A 243 -4.02 -13.32 1.99
C ALA A 243 -3.30 -14.69 2.01
N ASP A 244 -4.03 -15.80 2.10
CA ASP A 244 -3.44 -17.16 2.08
C ASP A 244 -2.58 -17.40 0.82
N ARG A 245 -2.96 -16.82 -0.31
CA ARG A 245 -2.24 -16.96 -1.57
C ARG A 245 -1.04 -16.03 -1.67
N THR A 246 -1.23 -14.76 -1.32
CA THR A 246 -0.25 -13.70 -1.57
C THR A 246 0.73 -13.49 -0.42
N VAL A 247 0.27 -13.66 0.82
CA VAL A 247 1.08 -13.58 2.03
C VAL A 247 1.54 -14.98 2.43
N GLY A 248 0.61 -15.92 2.67
CA GLY A 248 0.95 -17.25 3.15
C GLY A 248 1.78 -18.06 2.15
N ARG A 249 1.35 -18.16 0.89
CA ARG A 249 2.08 -18.88 -0.17
C ARG A 249 2.98 -17.96 -1.02
N GLN A 250 3.00 -16.67 -0.76
CA GLN A 250 3.80 -15.64 -1.41
C GLN A 250 3.70 -15.61 -2.95
N ARG A 251 2.55 -16.07 -3.49
CA ARG A 251 2.30 -16.12 -4.92
C ARG A 251 1.89 -14.75 -5.45
N THR A 252 2.57 -14.31 -6.49
CA THR A 252 2.15 -13.15 -7.29
C THR A 252 1.17 -13.58 -8.38
N ALA A 253 0.36 -12.66 -8.91
CA ALA A 253 -0.35 -12.88 -10.16
C ALA A 253 0.67 -13.14 -11.28
N GLY A 254 0.43 -14.18 -12.11
CA GLY A 254 1.40 -14.62 -13.09
C GLY A 254 1.81 -13.53 -14.10
N LEU A 255 2.97 -13.70 -14.75
CA LEU A 255 3.52 -12.86 -15.83
C LEU A 255 3.71 -11.37 -15.47
N MET A 256 4.22 -11.08 -14.27
CA MET A 256 4.73 -9.76 -13.92
C MET A 256 6.24 -9.72 -14.17
N ASP A 257 6.71 -8.74 -14.93
CA ASP A 257 8.13 -8.40 -14.99
C ASP A 257 8.62 -7.84 -13.63
N ARG A 258 9.92 -7.62 -13.54
CA ARG A 258 10.55 -7.14 -12.30
C ARG A 258 9.95 -5.81 -11.83
N THR A 259 9.74 -4.86 -12.74
CA THR A 259 9.20 -3.53 -12.45
C THR A 259 7.78 -3.60 -11.91
N ARG A 260 6.90 -4.34 -12.59
CA ARG A 260 5.50 -4.51 -12.15
C ARG A 260 5.41 -5.24 -10.82
N ARG A 261 6.26 -6.25 -10.61
CA ARG A 261 6.33 -6.98 -9.34
C ARG A 261 6.76 -6.08 -8.20
N ALA A 262 7.76 -5.23 -8.40
CA ALA A 262 8.23 -4.30 -7.37
C ALA A 262 7.11 -3.34 -6.92
N ILE A 263 6.30 -2.83 -7.86
CA ILE A 263 5.18 -1.94 -7.54
C ILE A 263 4.03 -2.73 -6.88
N PHE A 264 3.79 -3.96 -7.33
CA PHE A 264 2.84 -4.89 -6.69
C PHE A 264 3.24 -5.17 -5.22
N ASP A 265 4.53 -5.41 -4.96
CA ASP A 265 5.05 -5.69 -3.62
C ASP A 265 4.97 -4.45 -2.72
N GLN A 266 5.10 -3.23 -3.27
CA GLN A 266 4.78 -2.00 -2.52
C GLN A 266 3.32 -2.01 -2.04
N GLY A 267 2.38 -2.32 -2.92
CA GLY A 267 0.96 -2.45 -2.55
C GLY A 267 0.70 -3.56 -1.53
N LEU A 268 1.40 -4.69 -1.67
CA LEU A 268 1.34 -5.78 -0.71
C LEU A 268 1.90 -5.34 0.65
N GLY A 269 3.00 -4.58 0.69
CA GLY A 269 3.55 -4.01 1.92
C GLY A 269 2.56 -3.07 2.63
N ARG A 270 1.84 -2.22 1.86
CA ARG A 270 0.73 -1.42 2.41
C ARG A 270 -0.32 -2.31 3.07
N MET A 271 -0.67 -3.43 2.43
CA MET A 271 -1.66 -4.36 2.95
C MET A 271 -1.17 -5.10 4.20
N LEU A 272 0.14 -5.43 4.31
CA LEU A 272 0.69 -6.04 5.52
C LEU A 272 0.46 -5.17 6.76
N TRP A 273 0.50 -3.83 6.63
CA TRP A 273 0.15 -2.92 7.72
C TRP A 273 -1.28 -3.13 8.23
N PHE A 274 -2.23 -3.36 7.32
CA PHE A 274 -3.61 -3.69 7.67
C PHE A 274 -3.74 -5.11 8.21
N HIS A 275 -3.06 -6.07 7.60
CA HIS A 275 -3.12 -7.48 7.97
C HIS A 275 -2.64 -7.73 9.40
N GLU A 276 -1.56 -7.06 9.80
CA GLU A 276 -0.99 -7.14 11.14
C GLU A 276 -1.53 -6.06 12.09
N CYS A 277 -2.59 -5.35 11.68
CA CYS A 277 -3.28 -4.31 12.48
C CYS A 277 -2.31 -3.27 13.06
N ALA A 278 -1.39 -2.77 12.24
CA ALA A 278 -0.32 -1.84 12.61
C ALA A 278 0.63 -2.35 13.73
N GLY A 279 0.61 -3.64 14.02
CA GLY A 279 1.55 -4.30 14.94
C GLY A 279 2.95 -4.33 14.33
N THR A 280 3.81 -3.40 14.71
CA THR A 280 5.13 -3.20 14.06
C THR A 280 6.03 -4.43 14.16
N ALA A 281 6.07 -5.10 15.30
CA ALA A 281 6.83 -6.35 15.46
C ALA A 281 6.31 -7.48 14.53
N ASP A 282 5.00 -7.58 14.39
CA ASP A 282 4.37 -8.60 13.53
C ASP A 282 4.60 -8.29 12.05
N VAL A 283 4.59 -7.02 11.66
CA VAL A 283 4.94 -6.56 10.30
C VAL A 283 6.38 -6.93 9.96
N VAL A 284 7.32 -6.71 10.88
CA VAL A 284 8.75 -7.09 10.72
C VAL A 284 8.87 -8.60 10.49
N LEU A 285 8.26 -9.41 11.36
CA LEU A 285 8.28 -10.88 11.22
C LEU A 285 7.66 -11.32 9.89
N ARG A 286 6.57 -10.70 9.50
CA ARG A 286 5.90 -11.02 8.23
C ARG A 286 6.76 -10.69 7.01
N ILE A 287 7.45 -9.55 7.01
CA ILE A 287 8.38 -9.18 5.93
C ILE A 287 9.55 -10.17 5.87
N ALA A 288 10.08 -10.58 7.03
CA ALA A 288 11.21 -11.52 7.11
C ALA A 288 10.90 -12.90 6.48
N GLU A 289 9.62 -13.30 6.43
CA GLU A 289 9.19 -14.53 5.75
C GLU A 289 9.32 -14.45 4.23
N PHE A 290 9.37 -13.24 3.64
CA PHE A 290 9.49 -13.07 2.20
C PHE A 290 10.94 -13.20 1.73
N PRO A 291 11.17 -13.67 0.48
CA PRO A 291 12.50 -13.67 -0.14
C PRO A 291 13.13 -12.28 -0.11
N ALA A 292 14.44 -12.19 0.16
CA ALA A 292 15.17 -10.93 0.29
C ALA A 292 14.94 -9.98 -0.91
N GLY A 293 14.85 -10.51 -2.13
CA GLY A 293 14.61 -9.72 -3.35
C GLY A 293 13.22 -9.06 -3.44
N ARG A 294 12.30 -9.31 -2.49
CA ARG A 294 10.98 -8.69 -2.41
C ARG A 294 10.85 -7.69 -1.25
N ARG A 295 11.67 -7.84 -0.21
CA ARG A 295 11.53 -7.09 1.05
C ARG A 295 11.65 -5.58 0.87
N ALA A 296 12.56 -5.14 0.00
CA ALA A 296 12.74 -3.72 -0.33
C ALA A 296 11.43 -3.00 -0.66
N ASP A 297 10.62 -3.60 -1.52
CA ASP A 297 9.35 -3.03 -1.98
C ASP A 297 8.25 -3.18 -0.93
N LEU A 298 8.24 -4.27 -0.15
CA LEU A 298 7.35 -4.43 1.01
C LEU A 298 7.61 -3.34 2.05
N TRP A 299 8.88 -3.08 2.39
CA TRP A 299 9.26 -1.99 3.31
C TRP A 299 8.79 -0.62 2.83
N SER A 300 8.90 -0.36 1.51
CA SER A 300 8.34 0.87 0.92
C SER A 300 6.83 0.98 1.14
N GLY A 301 6.10 -0.11 0.92
CA GLY A 301 4.66 -0.16 1.17
C GLY A 301 4.27 0.06 2.62
N VAL A 302 5.00 -0.54 3.55
CA VAL A 302 4.80 -0.35 5.00
C VAL A 302 5.04 1.11 5.39
N GLY A 303 6.13 1.74 4.93
CA GLY A 303 6.42 3.15 5.20
C GLY A 303 5.28 4.07 4.71
N LEU A 304 4.75 3.79 3.51
CA LEU A 304 3.61 4.53 2.97
C LEU A 304 2.36 4.34 3.83
N ALA A 305 2.00 3.11 4.18
CA ALA A 305 0.79 2.84 4.96
C ALA A 305 0.88 3.36 6.40
N ALA A 306 2.01 3.17 7.07
CA ALA A 306 2.24 3.64 8.43
C ALA A 306 2.10 5.17 8.54
N THR A 307 2.66 5.90 7.57
CA THR A 307 2.60 7.37 7.52
C THR A 307 1.23 7.88 7.09
N TYR A 308 0.62 7.28 6.05
CA TYR A 308 -0.64 7.77 5.50
C TYR A 308 -1.84 7.42 6.40
N THR A 309 -1.86 6.22 6.97
CA THR A 309 -3.01 5.70 7.74
C THR A 309 -2.83 5.89 9.24
N GLY A 310 -1.59 5.86 9.75
CA GLY A 310 -1.29 5.84 11.18
C GLY A 310 -1.59 4.47 11.81
N GLY A 311 -1.77 4.45 13.13
CA GLY A 311 -2.15 3.27 13.88
C GLY A 311 -1.07 2.73 14.84
N ALA A 312 0.16 3.28 14.79
CA ALA A 312 1.24 2.93 15.72
C ALA A 312 1.77 4.18 16.46
N SER A 313 2.36 3.98 17.62
CA SER A 313 3.01 5.05 18.39
C SER A 313 4.36 5.44 17.76
N ALA A 314 4.88 6.62 18.08
CA ALA A 314 6.21 7.04 17.64
C ALA A 314 7.32 6.06 18.07
N ALA A 315 7.21 5.48 19.28
CA ALA A 315 8.15 4.47 19.76
C ALA A 315 8.09 3.17 18.92
N ASP A 316 6.88 2.72 18.53
CA ASP A 316 6.69 1.56 17.67
C ASP A 316 7.25 1.82 16.26
N LEU A 317 7.02 3.02 15.72
CA LEU A 317 7.58 3.44 14.43
C LEU A 317 9.10 3.52 14.49
N GLY A 318 9.69 3.94 15.61
CA GLY A 318 11.14 3.91 15.83
C GLY A 318 11.70 2.48 15.76
N ARG A 319 11.05 1.51 16.41
CA ARG A 319 11.42 0.09 16.31
C ARG A 319 11.28 -0.45 14.89
N LEU A 320 10.23 -0.07 14.18
CA LEU A 320 10.02 -0.42 12.77
C LEU A 320 11.15 0.13 11.88
N ALA A 321 11.56 1.37 12.12
CA ALA A 321 12.66 2.03 11.41
C ALA A 321 14.00 1.33 11.63
N SER A 322 14.30 0.93 12.88
CA SER A 322 15.50 0.16 13.23
C SER A 322 15.51 -1.21 12.55
N ALA A 323 14.39 -1.93 12.59
CA ALA A 323 14.29 -3.22 11.92
C ALA A 323 14.46 -3.12 10.39
N ALA A 324 13.96 -2.05 9.76
CA ALA A 324 14.17 -1.80 8.33
C ALA A 324 15.65 -1.48 8.03
N ALA A 325 16.37 -0.86 8.96
CA ALA A 325 17.81 -0.62 8.84
C ALA A 325 18.62 -1.93 8.97
N GLU A 326 18.28 -2.77 9.95
CA GLU A 326 18.90 -4.09 10.15
C GLU A 326 18.69 -5.01 8.93
N ASP A 327 17.51 -4.98 8.30
CA ASP A 327 17.21 -5.72 7.05
C ASP A 327 17.85 -5.06 5.80
N GLY A 328 18.49 -3.88 5.94
CA GLY A 328 19.14 -3.15 4.85
C GLY A 328 18.22 -2.31 3.96
N PHE A 329 16.96 -2.07 4.38
CA PHE A 329 15.95 -1.41 3.56
C PHE A 329 15.41 -0.10 4.16
N ARG A 330 16.16 0.54 5.05
CA ARG A 330 15.76 1.83 5.67
C ARG A 330 15.39 2.91 4.64
N ALA A 331 16.16 3.03 3.55
CA ALA A 331 15.89 3.96 2.46
C ALA A 331 14.55 3.67 1.74
N HIS A 332 14.13 2.41 1.67
CA HIS A 332 12.86 2.03 1.05
C HIS A 332 11.67 2.36 1.96
N LEU A 333 11.80 2.15 3.27
CA LEU A 333 10.81 2.59 4.25
C LEU A 333 10.63 4.11 4.19
N ALA A 334 11.74 4.87 4.18
CA ALA A 334 11.72 6.34 4.07
C ALA A 334 11.10 6.82 2.75
N GLN A 335 11.37 6.15 1.63
CA GLN A 335 10.74 6.45 0.34
C GLN A 335 9.22 6.28 0.39
N GLY A 336 8.72 5.25 1.06
CA GLY A 336 7.28 5.06 1.26
C GLY A 336 6.66 6.16 2.11
N CYS A 337 7.34 6.56 3.20
CA CYS A 337 6.96 7.69 4.04
C CYS A 337 6.88 9.00 3.22
N ALA A 338 7.89 9.29 2.40
CA ALA A 338 7.92 10.48 1.54
C ALA A 338 6.73 10.52 0.54
N PHE A 339 6.35 9.38 -0.04
CA PHE A 339 5.15 9.30 -0.87
C PHE A 339 3.86 9.63 -0.10
N ALA A 340 3.75 9.19 1.15
CA ALA A 340 2.60 9.52 1.99
C ALA A 340 2.57 11.02 2.31
N CYS A 341 3.70 11.62 2.67
CA CYS A 341 3.84 13.05 2.93
C CYS A 341 3.42 13.87 1.71
N ALA A 342 3.95 13.55 0.52
CA ALA A 342 3.59 14.23 -0.73
C ALA A 342 2.09 14.13 -1.03
N SER A 343 1.50 12.94 -0.86
CA SER A 343 0.07 12.74 -1.08
C SER A 343 -0.79 13.53 -0.09
N ARG A 344 -0.37 13.66 1.17
CA ARG A 344 -1.05 14.45 2.20
C ARG A 344 -0.97 15.96 1.90
N LEU A 345 0.19 16.45 1.49
CA LEU A 345 0.35 17.87 1.12
C LEU A 345 -0.48 18.24 -0.11
N ILE A 346 -0.55 17.37 -1.14
CA ILE A 346 -1.40 17.63 -2.31
C ILE A 346 -2.87 17.71 -1.91
N SER A 347 -3.31 16.88 -0.98
CA SER A 347 -4.68 16.93 -0.47
C SER A 347 -4.94 18.13 0.44
N ALA A 348 -3.89 18.85 0.89
CA ALA A 348 -3.90 19.90 1.90
C ALA A 348 -4.51 19.44 3.25
N VAL A 349 -4.44 18.13 3.54
CA VAL A 349 -4.88 17.53 4.81
C VAL A 349 -3.72 16.70 5.36
N VAL A 350 -3.03 17.22 6.36
CA VAL A 350 -1.90 16.56 7.00
C VAL A 350 -2.29 16.23 8.44
N PRO A 351 -2.72 15.00 8.72
CA PRO A 351 -3.11 14.58 10.05
C PRO A 351 -1.91 14.51 11.01
N GLU A 352 -2.17 14.65 12.31
CA GLU A 352 -1.17 14.58 13.36
C GLU A 352 -0.29 13.31 13.29
N HIS A 353 -0.90 12.16 13.01
CA HIS A 353 -0.13 10.91 12.87
C HIS A 353 0.86 10.93 11.70
N THR A 354 0.58 11.69 10.62
CA THR A 354 1.53 11.89 9.51
C THR A 354 2.69 12.78 9.95
N VAL A 355 2.38 13.87 10.68
CA VAL A 355 3.40 14.77 11.25
C VAL A 355 4.31 14.02 12.22
N ALA A 356 3.73 13.18 13.08
CA ALA A 356 4.51 12.37 14.04
C ALA A 356 5.34 11.26 13.37
N ALA A 357 4.87 10.69 12.26
CA ALA A 357 5.55 9.58 11.58
C ALA A 357 6.74 10.06 10.72
N ALA A 358 6.66 11.20 10.08
CA ALA A 358 7.68 11.67 9.13
C ALA A 358 9.07 11.80 9.76
N PRO A 359 9.30 12.48 10.91
CA PRO A 359 10.61 12.54 11.54
C PRO A 359 11.16 11.16 11.92
N VAL A 360 10.29 10.25 12.37
CA VAL A 360 10.70 8.91 12.81
C VAL A 360 11.06 8.01 11.63
N LEU A 361 10.24 8.01 10.58
CA LEU A 361 10.38 7.08 9.44
C LEU A 361 11.27 7.61 8.33
N CYS A 362 11.40 8.92 8.14
CA CYS A 362 12.31 9.47 7.14
C CYS A 362 13.43 10.34 7.75
N GLY A 363 13.38 10.68 9.03
CA GLY A 363 14.30 11.63 9.63
C GLY A 363 14.09 13.08 9.16
N ALA A 364 12.93 13.43 8.58
CA ALA A 364 12.64 14.73 8.00
C ALA A 364 11.19 15.13 8.29
N GLU A 365 10.92 16.43 8.30
CA GLU A 365 9.56 16.96 8.38
C GLU A 365 8.77 16.65 7.10
N VAL A 366 7.43 16.77 7.18
CA VAL A 366 6.52 16.39 6.10
C VAL A 366 6.84 17.12 4.80
N ASP A 367 7.10 18.44 4.85
CA ASP A 367 7.39 19.25 3.68
C ASP A 367 8.72 18.87 3.02
N GLU A 368 9.75 18.62 3.81
CA GLU A 368 11.06 18.18 3.32
C GLU A 368 10.97 16.80 2.67
N ALA A 369 10.32 15.84 3.32
CA ALA A 369 10.13 14.50 2.79
C ALA A 369 9.32 14.51 1.47
N ALA A 370 8.29 15.35 1.38
CA ALA A 370 7.51 15.54 0.16
C ALA A 370 8.33 16.20 -0.96
N ALA A 371 9.19 17.18 -0.64
CA ALA A 371 10.05 17.85 -1.63
C ALA A 371 11.02 16.89 -2.32
N TRP A 372 11.40 15.79 -1.67
CA TRP A 372 12.20 14.74 -2.34
C TRP A 372 11.47 14.10 -3.51
N THR A 373 10.14 13.96 -3.41
CA THR A 373 9.33 13.40 -4.50
C THR A 373 9.29 14.32 -5.69
N ASP A 374 9.13 15.64 -5.46
CA ASP A 374 9.09 16.64 -6.51
C ASP A 374 10.46 16.82 -7.18
N THR A 375 11.53 16.87 -6.37
CA THR A 375 12.91 16.94 -6.88
C THR A 375 13.24 15.75 -7.78
N ALA A 376 12.90 14.54 -7.32
CA ALA A 376 13.12 13.32 -8.09
C ALA A 376 12.27 13.29 -9.38
N LEU A 377 11.04 13.81 -9.34
CA LEU A 377 10.15 13.89 -10.51
C LEU A 377 10.70 14.89 -11.55
N VAL A 378 11.13 16.07 -11.11
CA VAL A 378 11.73 17.11 -11.98
C VAL A 378 12.98 16.57 -12.68
N ALA A 379 13.80 15.80 -11.98
CA ALA A 379 15.02 15.19 -12.53
C ALA A 379 14.74 14.16 -13.64
N LEU A 380 13.55 13.57 -13.71
CA LEU A 380 13.15 12.66 -14.78
C LEU A 380 12.77 13.36 -16.09
N GLY A 381 12.46 14.66 -16.03
CA GLY A 381 11.99 15.43 -17.17
C GLY A 381 10.54 15.15 -17.58
N HIS A 382 10.09 15.87 -18.60
CA HIS A 382 8.66 15.90 -19.00
C HIS A 382 8.17 14.61 -19.69
N ASN A 383 9.07 13.77 -20.19
CA ASN A 383 8.71 12.56 -20.95
C ASN A 383 8.65 11.29 -20.08
N ALA A 384 8.64 11.44 -18.77
CA ALA A 384 8.58 10.30 -17.84
C ALA A 384 7.22 9.59 -17.89
N HIS A 385 7.17 8.36 -18.45
CA HIS A 385 5.93 7.59 -18.63
C HIS A 385 6.06 6.08 -18.48
N SER A 386 7.28 5.54 -18.51
CA SER A 386 7.53 4.09 -18.45
C SER A 386 7.61 3.57 -17.01
N GLY A 387 7.58 2.26 -16.87
CA GLY A 387 7.84 1.60 -15.58
C GLY A 387 9.25 1.86 -15.07
N ASP A 388 10.22 1.96 -15.95
CA ASP A 388 11.62 2.29 -15.59
C ASP A 388 11.74 3.72 -15.08
N HIS A 389 11.01 4.67 -15.69
CA HIS A 389 10.90 6.02 -15.15
C HIS A 389 10.25 6.03 -13.74
N TYR A 390 9.22 5.20 -13.52
CA TYR A 390 8.63 5.07 -12.19
C TYR A 390 9.64 4.52 -11.16
N GLN A 391 10.44 3.52 -11.53
CA GLN A 391 11.52 3.00 -10.67
C GLN A 391 12.64 4.02 -10.47
N ALA A 392 13.00 4.79 -11.49
CA ALA A 392 13.98 5.87 -11.39
C ALA A 392 13.48 6.99 -10.46
N TRP A 393 12.19 7.32 -10.49
CA TRP A 393 11.56 8.23 -9.52
C TRP A 393 11.73 7.75 -8.09
N ARG A 394 11.37 6.50 -7.81
CA ARG A 394 11.56 5.87 -6.49
C ARG A 394 13.04 5.89 -6.06
N ALA A 395 13.95 5.58 -6.97
CA ALA A 395 15.39 5.61 -6.70
C ALA A 395 15.90 7.04 -6.40
N GLY A 396 15.37 8.04 -7.11
CA GLY A 396 15.68 9.45 -6.87
C GLY A 396 15.31 9.89 -5.45
N ILE A 397 14.14 9.50 -4.97
CA ILE A 397 13.68 9.77 -3.59
C ILE A 397 14.63 9.13 -2.56
N ARG A 398 14.98 7.84 -2.74
CA ARG A 398 15.94 7.17 -1.85
C ARG A 398 17.31 7.82 -1.86
N LYS A 399 17.74 8.32 -3.03
CA LYS A 399 19.00 9.07 -3.14
C LYS A 399 18.96 10.42 -2.41
N ALA A 400 17.83 11.12 -2.45
CA ALA A 400 17.63 12.37 -1.71
C ALA A 400 17.67 12.11 -0.20
N TRP A 401 16.95 11.09 0.27
CA TRP A 401 17.00 10.65 1.66
C TRP A 401 18.43 10.31 2.11
N ALA A 402 19.18 9.50 1.36
CA ALA A 402 20.52 9.06 1.73
C ALA A 402 21.57 10.19 1.73
N ARG A 403 21.34 11.32 1.03
CA ARG A 403 22.18 12.50 1.13
C ARG A 403 21.96 13.20 2.46
N ARG A 404 20.70 13.44 2.82
CA ARG A 404 20.35 14.07 4.09
C ARG A 404 20.86 13.26 5.29
N ASP A 405 20.71 11.94 5.28
CA ASP A 405 21.14 11.05 6.36
C ASP A 405 22.65 11.08 6.61
N ARG A 406 23.45 11.44 5.58
CA ARG A 406 24.90 11.64 5.73
C ARG A 406 25.27 13.02 6.29
N ASP A 407 24.38 14.00 6.09
CA ASP A 407 24.62 15.39 6.49
C ASP A 407 24.07 15.68 7.90
N SER A 408 23.33 14.71 8.50
CA SER A 408 22.73 14.74 9.86
C SER A 408 23.60 14.01 10.86
#